data_876eb32c8d7f9ec91043c359ab3eae36
#
_entry.id   876eb32c8d7f9ec91043c359ab3eae36
#
_cell.length_a   1.000
_cell.length_b   1.000
_cell.length_c   1.000
_cell.angle_alpha   90.00
_cell.angle_beta   90.00
_cell.angle_gamma   90.00
#
_symmetry.space_group_name_H-M   'P 1'
#
loop_
_entity.id
_entity.type
_entity.pdbx_description
1 polymer ?
#
loop_
_entity_poly.entity_id
_entity_poly.type
_entity_poly.pdbx_seq_one_letter_code
_entity_poly.pdbx_strand_id
1 'polypeptide(L)'
;MRRVAGIKEWVEEYDAVVKEVEDLRLMPEFVKEGVVTEQELDEQYARAMHRIEELELRNMLRRDEDRMGAIMDINSGAGGTEALDWAGMLLRMYTRWGEAHGYKVKVLDYQAGEEVGVKSCTLEFEGEYAYGYLKSENGVHRLVRVSPFDANARRQTS
;
A
#
# COMPACT_ATOMS: atom_id res chain seq x y z
N MET A 1 21.51 10.60 14.85
CA MET A 1 21.95 10.09 13.55
C MET A 1 20.79 9.69 12.62
N ARG A 2 19.79 8.89 13.05
CA ARG A 2 18.64 8.48 12.19
C ARG A 2 17.86 9.65 11.55
N ARG A 3 17.58 10.73 12.30
CA ARG A 3 16.85 11.90 11.80
C ARG A 3 17.59 12.64 10.66
N VAL A 4 18.91 12.72 10.74
CA VAL A 4 19.75 13.36 9.71
C VAL A 4 19.78 12.49 8.44
N ALA A 5 19.86 11.16 8.61
CA ALA A 5 19.83 10.21 7.48
C ALA A 5 18.50 10.30 6.71
N GLY A 6 17.36 10.33 7.42
CA GLY A 6 16.05 10.45 6.80
C GLY A 6 15.82 11.78 6.05
N ILE A 7 16.36 12.90 6.58
CA ILE A 7 16.29 14.20 5.88
C ILE A 7 17.16 14.17 4.63
N LYS A 8 18.35 13.56 4.70
CA LYS A 8 19.24 13.45 3.57
C LYS A 8 18.65 12.62 2.44
N GLU A 9 18.09 11.46 2.78
CA GLU A 9 17.37 10.59 1.84
C GLU A 9 16.23 11.33 1.15
N TRP A 10 15.46 12.11 1.92
CA TRP A 10 14.35 12.90 1.38
C TRP A 10 14.80 13.97 0.38
N VAL A 11 15.92 14.65 0.67
CA VAL A 11 16.52 15.66 -0.23
C VAL A 11 17.04 14.97 -1.50
N GLU A 12 17.72 13.83 -1.37
CA GLU A 12 18.26 13.07 -2.51
C GLU A 12 17.12 12.56 -3.43
N GLU A 13 16.01 12.07 -2.86
CA GLU A 13 14.82 11.68 -3.63
C GLU A 13 14.18 12.89 -4.34
N TYR A 14 14.02 14.00 -3.65
CA TYR A 14 13.47 15.22 -4.24
C TYR A 14 14.32 15.71 -5.42
N ASP A 15 15.64 15.81 -5.22
CA ASP A 15 16.59 16.24 -6.26
C ASP A 15 16.56 15.29 -7.48
N ALA A 16 16.42 13.99 -7.24
CA ALA A 16 16.30 13.00 -8.31
C ALA A 16 15.03 13.20 -9.13
N VAL A 17 13.88 13.47 -8.49
CA VAL A 17 12.61 13.75 -9.18
C VAL A 17 12.66 15.06 -9.94
N VAL A 18 13.25 16.11 -9.38
CA VAL A 18 13.45 17.38 -10.08
C VAL A 18 14.23 17.17 -11.35
N LYS A 19 15.33 16.41 -11.28
CA LYS A 19 16.15 16.09 -12.45
C LYS A 19 15.35 15.28 -13.50
N GLU A 20 14.57 14.28 -13.11
CA GLU A 20 13.73 13.53 -14.04
C GLU A 20 12.70 14.43 -14.76
N VAL A 21 12.11 15.41 -14.04
CA VAL A 21 11.19 16.38 -14.65
C VAL A 21 11.92 17.32 -15.61
N GLU A 22 13.15 17.73 -15.30
CA GLU A 22 13.97 18.52 -16.22
C GLU A 22 14.32 17.75 -17.48
N ASP A 23 14.73 16.48 -17.34
CA ASP A 23 15.04 15.59 -18.46
C ASP A 23 13.78 15.36 -19.35
N LEU A 24 12.61 15.16 -18.74
CA LEU A 24 11.34 15.03 -19.45
C LEU A 24 10.97 16.29 -20.27
N ARG A 25 11.34 17.48 -19.84
CA ARG A 25 11.08 18.72 -20.59
C ARG A 25 11.87 18.78 -21.91
N LEU A 26 13.00 18.10 -21.99
CA LEU A 26 13.86 18.04 -23.18
C LEU A 26 13.42 16.92 -24.13
N MET A 27 12.77 15.88 -23.63
CA MET A 27 12.38 14.70 -24.44
C MET A 27 11.53 14.99 -25.67
N PRO A 28 10.54 15.92 -25.66
CA PRO A 28 9.76 16.25 -26.85
C PRO A 28 10.61 16.72 -28.05
N GLU A 29 11.76 17.32 -27.79
CA GLU A 29 12.70 17.71 -28.86
C GLU A 29 13.40 16.49 -29.44
N PHE A 30 13.82 15.55 -28.60
CA PHE A 30 14.43 14.29 -29.04
C PHE A 30 13.43 13.38 -29.78
N VAL A 31 12.14 13.44 -29.43
CA VAL A 31 11.09 12.73 -30.19
C VAL A 31 10.97 13.31 -31.60
N LYS A 32 11.00 14.64 -31.74
CA LYS A 32 10.96 15.30 -33.07
C LYS A 32 12.19 14.98 -33.92
N GLU A 33 13.34 14.79 -33.30
CA GLU A 33 14.58 14.40 -33.97
C GLU A 33 14.65 12.88 -34.27
N GLY A 34 13.68 12.10 -33.80
CA GLY A 34 13.60 10.65 -34.00
C GLY A 34 14.60 9.84 -33.16
N VAL A 35 15.18 10.46 -32.11
CA VAL A 35 16.14 9.82 -31.20
C VAL A 35 15.41 8.99 -30.14
N VAL A 36 14.22 9.43 -29.72
CA VAL A 36 13.37 8.81 -28.71
C VAL A 36 11.99 8.58 -29.30
N THR A 37 11.32 7.50 -28.93
CA THR A 37 9.96 7.20 -29.36
C THR A 37 8.93 7.87 -28.45
N GLU A 38 7.72 8.13 -28.95
CA GLU A 38 6.60 8.63 -28.14
C GLU A 38 6.28 7.66 -26.99
N GLN A 39 6.39 6.37 -27.22
CA GLN A 39 6.16 5.37 -26.19
C GLN A 39 7.17 5.47 -25.02
N GLU A 40 8.43 5.69 -25.33
CA GLU A 40 9.47 5.90 -24.28
C GLU A 40 9.23 7.18 -23.47
N LEU A 41 8.73 8.24 -24.14
CA LEU A 41 8.32 9.47 -23.47
C LEU A 41 7.16 9.22 -22.50
N ASP A 42 6.11 8.52 -22.94
CA ASP A 42 4.95 8.19 -22.12
C ASP A 42 5.32 7.31 -20.93
N GLU A 43 6.20 6.33 -21.12
CA GLU A 43 6.68 5.47 -20.03
C GLU A 43 7.51 6.25 -18.99
N GLN A 44 8.36 7.18 -19.43
CA GLN A 44 9.12 8.03 -18.52
C GLN A 44 8.23 9.03 -17.79
N TYR A 45 7.25 9.60 -18.48
CA TYR A 45 6.26 10.48 -17.87
C TYR A 45 5.46 9.75 -16.78
N ALA A 46 4.96 8.56 -17.08
CA ALA A 46 4.22 7.75 -16.11
C ALA A 46 5.06 7.40 -14.87
N ARG A 47 6.36 7.09 -15.06
CA ARG A 47 7.29 6.83 -13.94
C ARG A 47 7.52 8.07 -13.08
N ALA A 48 7.77 9.22 -13.71
CA ALA A 48 7.97 10.48 -12.97
C ALA A 48 6.70 10.90 -12.21
N MET A 49 5.52 10.77 -12.82
CA MET A 49 4.25 11.04 -12.15
C MET A 49 4.05 10.15 -10.92
N HIS A 50 4.30 8.86 -11.04
CA HIS A 50 4.20 7.93 -9.91
C HIS A 50 5.14 8.31 -8.76
N ARG A 51 6.38 8.68 -9.06
CA ARG A 51 7.34 9.14 -8.04
C ARG A 51 6.95 10.45 -7.37
N ILE A 52 6.35 11.38 -8.13
CA ILE A 52 5.82 12.64 -7.57
C ILE A 52 4.67 12.33 -6.61
N GLU A 53 3.73 11.47 -7.01
CA GLU A 53 2.61 11.06 -6.16
C GLU A 53 3.08 10.39 -4.85
N GLU A 54 4.10 9.54 -4.91
CA GLU A 54 4.72 8.94 -3.72
C GLU A 54 5.35 9.99 -2.79
N LEU A 55 6.08 10.96 -3.34
CA LEU A 55 6.66 12.06 -2.55
C LEU A 55 5.59 12.96 -1.94
N GLU A 56 4.52 13.27 -2.66
CA GLU A 56 3.39 14.05 -2.16
C GLU A 56 2.68 13.33 -1.02
N LEU A 57 2.41 12.04 -1.17
CA LEU A 57 1.81 11.21 -0.12
C LEU A 57 2.71 11.18 1.13
N ARG A 58 4.02 10.97 0.95
CA ARG A 58 4.99 10.97 2.05
C ARG A 58 5.09 12.35 2.73
N ASN A 59 4.94 13.44 1.97
CA ASN A 59 4.90 14.80 2.51
C ASN A 59 3.63 15.09 3.33
N MET A 60 2.53 14.37 3.12
CA MET A 60 1.32 14.45 3.93
C MET A 60 1.51 13.79 5.31
N LEU A 61 2.44 12.85 5.44
CA LEU A 61 2.74 12.12 6.67
C LEU A 61 3.72 12.94 7.56
N ARG A 62 3.20 13.99 8.23
CA ARG A 62 4.03 14.98 8.96
C ARG A 62 4.10 14.77 10.46
N ARG A 63 3.25 13.92 11.03
CA ARG A 63 3.22 13.69 12.48
C ARG A 63 4.34 12.74 12.89
N ASP A 64 4.82 12.90 14.11
CA ASP A 64 5.90 12.03 14.62
C ASP A 64 5.49 10.56 14.67
N GLU A 65 4.21 10.28 14.97
CA GLU A 65 3.66 8.92 14.94
C GLU A 65 3.59 8.32 13.54
N ASP A 66 3.45 9.13 12.48
CA ASP A 66 3.37 8.64 11.11
C ASP A 66 4.63 7.87 10.69
N ARG A 67 5.78 8.17 11.30
CA ARG A 67 7.06 7.52 11.02
C ARG A 67 7.25 6.18 11.71
N MET A 68 6.34 5.80 12.59
CA MET A 68 6.44 4.57 13.36
C MET A 68 6.08 3.34 12.52
N GLY A 69 6.51 2.17 12.99
CA GLY A 69 5.95 0.89 12.60
C GLY A 69 4.47 0.81 13.00
N ALA A 70 3.76 -0.17 12.49
CA ALA A 70 2.34 -0.34 12.77
C ALA A 70 2.03 -1.70 13.36
N ILE A 71 1.05 -1.73 14.26
CA ILE A 71 0.36 -2.96 14.67
C ILE A 71 -1.08 -2.85 14.20
N MET A 72 -1.55 -3.88 13.51
CA MET A 72 -2.89 -3.94 12.93
C MET A 72 -3.63 -5.16 13.45
N ASP A 73 -4.80 -4.93 14.03
CA ASP A 73 -5.72 -6.00 14.41
C ASP A 73 -6.83 -6.15 13.38
N ILE A 74 -7.01 -7.34 12.85
CA ILE A 74 -8.10 -7.70 11.94
C ILE A 74 -9.02 -8.63 12.68
N ASN A 75 -10.28 -8.24 12.81
CA ASN A 75 -11.32 -9.02 13.48
C ASN A 75 -12.47 -9.29 12.50
N SER A 76 -12.88 -10.54 12.39
CA SER A 76 -14.07 -10.86 11.63
C SER A 76 -15.33 -10.29 12.29
N GLY A 77 -16.25 -9.76 11.48
CA GLY A 77 -17.55 -9.33 11.97
C GLY A 77 -18.51 -10.49 12.27
N ALA A 78 -19.76 -10.16 12.59
CA ALA A 78 -20.79 -11.13 12.94
C ALA A 78 -21.37 -11.90 11.73
N GLY A 79 -20.79 -11.81 10.55
CA GLY A 79 -21.29 -12.37 9.29
C GLY A 79 -21.02 -13.86 9.06
N GLY A 80 -20.64 -14.63 10.08
CA GLY A 80 -20.36 -16.06 9.96
C GLY A 80 -19.23 -16.37 8.97
N THR A 81 -19.38 -17.46 8.20
CA THR A 81 -18.37 -17.97 7.25
C THR A 81 -17.88 -16.91 6.25
N GLU A 82 -18.76 -16.06 5.73
CA GLU A 82 -18.39 -14.96 4.82
C GLU A 82 -17.46 -13.94 5.48
N ALA A 83 -17.73 -13.56 6.74
CA ALA A 83 -16.90 -12.60 7.45
C ALA A 83 -15.54 -13.19 7.82
N LEU A 84 -15.48 -14.47 8.17
CA LEU A 84 -14.23 -15.20 8.43
C LEU A 84 -13.37 -15.27 7.18
N ASP A 85 -13.95 -15.58 6.02
CA ASP A 85 -13.24 -15.62 4.75
C ASP A 85 -12.76 -14.22 4.33
N TRP A 86 -13.60 -13.19 4.49
CA TRP A 86 -13.23 -11.81 4.21
C TRP A 86 -12.06 -11.34 5.07
N ALA A 87 -12.04 -11.63 6.36
CA ALA A 87 -10.91 -11.34 7.24
C ALA A 87 -9.62 -12.03 6.76
N GLY A 88 -9.72 -13.27 6.28
CA GLY A 88 -8.59 -13.99 5.66
C GLY A 88 -8.09 -13.34 4.37
N MET A 89 -8.99 -12.77 3.56
CA MET A 89 -8.62 -12.01 2.36
C MET A 89 -7.89 -10.70 2.74
N LEU A 90 -8.37 -9.97 3.75
CA LEU A 90 -7.73 -8.76 4.27
C LEU A 90 -6.35 -9.06 4.83
N LEU A 91 -6.21 -10.12 5.64
CA LEU A 91 -4.90 -10.57 6.13
C LEU A 91 -3.90 -10.76 4.99
N ARG A 92 -4.30 -11.45 3.94
CA ARG A 92 -3.46 -11.69 2.76
C ARG A 92 -3.14 -10.41 2.00
N MET A 93 -4.12 -9.51 1.85
CA MET A 93 -3.96 -8.23 1.18
C MET A 93 -2.92 -7.37 1.89
N TYR A 94 -3.07 -7.17 3.20
CA TYR A 94 -2.13 -6.34 3.97
C TYR A 94 -0.75 -6.95 4.11
N THR A 95 -0.65 -8.28 4.23
CA THR A 95 0.66 -8.95 4.23
C THR A 95 1.40 -8.71 2.92
N ARG A 96 0.74 -8.92 1.77
CA ARG A 96 1.34 -8.67 0.45
C ARG A 96 1.67 -7.20 0.22
N TRP A 97 0.81 -6.30 0.67
CA TRP A 97 1.08 -4.88 0.59
C TRP A 97 2.35 -4.51 1.38
N GLY A 98 2.46 -5.01 2.60
CA GLY A 98 3.63 -4.78 3.44
C GLY A 98 4.92 -5.31 2.80
N GLU A 99 4.90 -6.53 2.29
CA GLU A 99 6.05 -7.14 1.60
C GLU A 99 6.44 -6.35 0.34
N ALA A 100 5.46 -5.93 -0.47
CA ALA A 100 5.70 -5.16 -1.69
C ALA A 100 6.30 -3.77 -1.42
N HIS A 101 6.01 -3.18 -0.23
CA HIS A 101 6.57 -1.90 0.21
C HIS A 101 7.83 -2.05 1.09
N GLY A 102 8.41 -3.24 1.14
CA GLY A 102 9.67 -3.49 1.85
C GLY A 102 9.54 -3.56 3.37
N TYR A 103 8.32 -3.64 3.91
CA TYR A 103 8.10 -3.84 5.33
C TYR A 103 8.35 -5.30 5.73
N LYS A 104 8.92 -5.48 6.91
CA LYS A 104 8.97 -6.81 7.52
C LYS A 104 7.66 -7.05 8.25
N VAL A 105 6.82 -7.93 7.68
CA VAL A 105 5.51 -8.25 8.25
C VAL A 105 5.61 -9.51 9.11
N LYS A 106 5.08 -9.43 10.34
CA LYS A 106 5.01 -10.54 11.28
C LYS A 106 3.58 -10.74 11.77
N VAL A 107 3.16 -11.98 11.86
CA VAL A 107 1.92 -12.35 12.54
C VAL A 107 2.26 -12.54 14.02
N LEU A 108 1.71 -11.68 14.89
CA LEU A 108 1.92 -11.74 16.34
C LEU A 108 0.91 -12.66 17.01
N ASP A 109 -0.34 -12.62 16.55
CA ASP A 109 -1.43 -13.48 17.02
C ASP A 109 -2.30 -13.93 15.85
N TYR A 110 -2.86 -15.14 15.93
CA TYR A 110 -3.69 -15.69 14.89
C TYR A 110 -4.71 -16.67 15.48
N GLN A 111 -5.97 -16.38 15.26
CA GLN A 111 -7.07 -17.27 15.58
C GLN A 111 -7.80 -17.65 14.30
N ALA A 112 -7.75 -18.93 13.93
CA ALA A 112 -8.47 -19.46 12.79
C ALA A 112 -9.97 -19.38 12.96
N GLY A 113 -10.71 -19.25 11.86
CA GLY A 113 -12.14 -19.46 11.83
C GLY A 113 -12.49 -20.93 12.09
N GLU A 114 -13.73 -21.21 12.45
CA GLU A 114 -14.17 -22.59 12.78
C GLU A 114 -14.09 -23.53 11.57
N GLU A 115 -14.48 -23.05 10.40
CA GLU A 115 -14.48 -23.85 9.16
C GLU A 115 -13.51 -23.27 8.11
N VAL A 116 -13.47 -21.96 7.98
CA VAL A 116 -12.66 -21.25 6.99
C VAL A 116 -12.18 -19.90 7.54
N GLY A 117 -11.17 -19.33 6.91
CA GLY A 117 -10.75 -17.95 7.11
C GLY A 117 -10.15 -17.68 8.49
N VAL A 118 -10.29 -16.45 8.96
CA VAL A 118 -9.67 -15.91 10.16
C VAL A 118 -10.72 -15.29 11.07
N LYS A 119 -10.69 -15.65 12.36
CA LYS A 119 -11.53 -15.02 13.37
C LYS A 119 -10.92 -13.71 13.85
N SER A 120 -9.64 -13.75 14.18
CA SER A 120 -8.84 -12.57 14.50
C SER A 120 -7.37 -12.80 14.16
N CYS A 121 -6.65 -11.75 13.82
CA CYS A 121 -5.20 -11.79 13.71
C CYS A 121 -4.60 -10.41 14.01
N THR A 122 -3.39 -10.42 14.54
CA THR A 122 -2.58 -9.24 14.78
C THR A 122 -1.34 -9.28 13.92
N LEU A 123 -1.14 -8.24 13.10
CA LEU A 123 0.02 -8.07 12.25
C LEU A 123 0.92 -6.95 12.79
N GLU A 124 2.21 -7.17 12.78
CA GLU A 124 3.23 -6.14 13.00
C GLU A 124 3.90 -5.79 11.67
N PHE A 125 3.97 -4.50 11.36
CA PHE A 125 4.70 -3.97 10.22
C PHE A 125 5.92 -3.20 10.73
N GLU A 126 7.11 -3.80 10.58
CA GLU A 126 8.37 -3.17 10.96
C GLU A 126 8.92 -2.37 9.77
N GLY A 127 9.02 -1.07 9.93
CA GLY A 127 9.58 -0.14 8.94
C GLY A 127 9.12 1.30 9.20
N GLU A 128 9.77 2.25 8.53
CA GLU A 128 9.42 3.67 8.66
C GLU A 128 8.13 3.98 7.90
N TYR A 129 7.29 4.83 8.48
CA TYR A 129 6.01 5.28 7.91
C TYR A 129 4.91 4.20 7.78
N ALA A 130 5.11 2.99 8.28
CA ALA A 130 4.07 1.96 8.23
C ALA A 130 2.76 2.42 8.89
N TYR A 131 2.84 3.05 10.06
CA TYR A 131 1.67 3.62 10.74
C TYR A 131 1.03 4.74 9.91
N GLY A 132 1.82 5.63 9.34
CA GLY A 132 1.33 6.74 8.53
C GLY A 132 0.46 6.27 7.36
N TYR A 133 0.89 5.24 6.65
CA TYR A 133 0.13 4.64 5.54
C TYR A 133 -1.11 3.87 6.01
N LEU A 134 -0.99 3.11 7.10
CA LEU A 134 -2.03 2.19 7.54
C LEU A 134 -3.08 2.80 8.47
N LYS A 135 -2.84 3.97 9.07
CA LYS A 135 -3.77 4.60 10.03
C LYS A 135 -5.16 4.89 9.46
N SER A 136 -5.24 5.17 8.16
CA SER A 136 -6.51 5.44 7.47
C SER A 136 -7.34 4.18 7.21
N GLU A 137 -6.73 3.00 7.31
CA GLU A 137 -7.40 1.71 7.17
C GLU A 137 -8.20 1.31 8.42
N ASN A 138 -8.09 2.07 9.50
CA ASN A 138 -8.86 1.80 10.72
C ASN A 138 -10.35 2.03 10.48
N GLY A 139 -11.13 0.96 10.59
CA GLY A 139 -12.59 1.03 10.41
C GLY A 139 -13.21 -0.30 9.99
N VAL A 140 -14.42 -0.22 9.45
CA VAL A 140 -15.19 -1.39 8.99
C VAL A 140 -14.98 -1.57 7.48
N HIS A 141 -14.43 -2.72 7.12
CA HIS A 141 -14.21 -3.12 5.74
C HIS A 141 -15.38 -3.97 5.25
N ARG A 142 -16.05 -3.50 4.22
CA ARG A 142 -17.26 -4.14 3.67
C ARG A 142 -16.95 -4.82 2.34
N LEU A 143 -17.27 -6.12 2.25
CA LEU A 143 -17.24 -6.88 1.01
C LEU A 143 -18.65 -7.13 0.50
N VAL A 144 -18.86 -6.92 -0.79
CA VAL A 144 -20.10 -7.30 -1.49
C VAL A 144 -19.73 -8.16 -2.68
N ARG A 145 -20.10 -9.44 -2.64
CA ARG A 145 -19.79 -10.41 -3.72
C ARG A 145 -20.86 -11.47 -3.84
N VAL A 146 -20.80 -12.25 -4.92
CA VAL A 146 -21.51 -13.54 -4.98
C VAL A 146 -20.80 -14.50 -4.03
N SER A 147 -21.55 -15.10 -3.09
CA SER A 147 -21.00 -15.99 -2.09
C SER A 147 -20.48 -17.30 -2.70
N PRO A 148 -19.24 -17.69 -2.44
CA PRO A 148 -18.75 -19.03 -2.80
C PRO A 148 -19.29 -20.12 -1.87
N PHE A 149 -19.94 -19.75 -0.75
CA PHE A 149 -20.49 -20.67 0.25
C PHE A 149 -22.01 -20.85 0.11
N ASP A 150 -22.68 -20.06 -0.73
CA ASP A 150 -24.13 -20.16 -0.99
C ASP A 150 -24.37 -20.98 -2.27
N ALA A 151 -25.01 -22.14 -2.12
CA ALA A 151 -25.37 -23.01 -3.25
C ALA A 151 -26.25 -22.30 -4.31
N ASN A 152 -26.99 -21.25 -3.93
CA ASN A 152 -27.82 -20.47 -4.85
C ASN A 152 -27.09 -19.29 -5.49
N ALA A 153 -25.77 -19.14 -5.26
CA ALA A 153 -24.95 -18.06 -5.79
C ALA A 153 -25.53 -16.65 -5.54
N ARG A 154 -26.15 -16.44 -4.38
CA ARG A 154 -26.73 -15.14 -4.02
C ARG A 154 -25.65 -14.15 -3.64
N ARG A 155 -25.93 -12.87 -3.91
CA ARG A 155 -25.08 -11.76 -3.49
C ARG A 155 -25.16 -11.58 -1.98
N GLN A 156 -24.01 -11.64 -1.33
CA GLN A 156 -23.85 -11.46 0.13
C GLN A 156 -23.04 -10.19 0.42
N THR A 157 -23.27 -9.67 1.62
CA THR A 157 -22.52 -8.51 2.16
C THR A 157 -21.90 -8.92 3.50
N SER A 158 -20.61 -8.71 3.62
CA SER A 158 -19.84 -8.97 4.86
C SER A 158 -19.07 -7.75 5.28
#